data_9cbbd3b1fd5e6fd29f8fe1c7b221f902
#
_entry.id   9cbbd3b1fd5e6fd29f8fe1c7b221f902
#
_cell.length_a   1.000
_cell.length_b   1.000
_cell.length_c   1.000
_cell.angle_alpha   90.00
_cell.angle_beta   90.00
_cell.angle_gamma   90.00
#
_symmetry.space_group_name_H-M   'P 1'
#
loop_
_entity.id
_entity.type
_entity.pdbx_description
1 polymer ?
#
loop_
_entity_poly.entity_id
_entity_poly.type
_entity_poly.pdbx_seq_one_letter_code
_entity_poly.pdbx_strand_id
1 'polypeptide(L)'
;MQFNGEVGNGPQQPDGGQPSVDASLPRKRVFVGPRRLMSCRHRLHLDMTFPQLVAGAAVDSGVKQRREAAVARRESVRELIGAVVGGRRIGPGGSWSERAAETMQACADGVDYIWDAVLPSEPDTGREGVAELLLRDRDRGGYIPVIVVNHKVTDPRSDPTNPDGAATTSDLYVWAPTIDPTRKVRVQPRDQMRLAHLYRMLQRHGLASPGLLGGAIGYGVDCILVHDVAVLLDEYDRRYGDRITVARGETETEPSQIPECRSCPWWPRCSAWLTERHDVSLVAIGSRAEVLRAEGVRTVDDLARWSGPAPEKWQHGVFEDAVLAARAWLVGAPLVRRVEHVTVPRADIEVDVDLESFQEHGAYLWGALLNDIAAGTSEYHPFVTWDPLPTLDEARSFAQFWAWLMRVRAAAIVQGKTFAAYCYSRAAEDKWLLDSARRFVGEPGVPTVEQIRGFIGSPEWVDIYQVVSDQFVCPNGKGLKKIAPVAGFGWRDAEAGGEASMAWYREAVGYEGEPDLTQRVRILEYNEDDVLATRALREWMSGPADVAVPFVDDL
;
A
#
# COMPACT_ATOMS: atom_id res chain seq x y z
N MET A 1 -28.62 -28.46 57.81
CA MET A 1 -27.18 -28.71 57.66
C MET A 1 -26.56 -27.42 57.11
N GLN A 2 -25.82 -26.73 57.93
CA GLN A 2 -25.10 -25.48 57.60
C GLN A 2 -23.84 -25.86 56.81
N PHE A 3 -23.55 -25.16 55.74
CA PHE A 3 -22.23 -25.11 55.14
C PHE A 3 -21.80 -23.64 55.03
N ASN A 4 -20.75 -23.30 55.78
CA ASN A 4 -19.99 -22.06 55.73
C ASN A 4 -19.26 -22.01 54.40
N GLY A 5 -19.42 -20.92 53.63
CA GLY A 5 -18.62 -20.59 52.47
C GLY A 5 -17.60 -19.49 52.80
N GLU A 6 -16.33 -19.82 52.68
CA GLU A 6 -15.21 -18.88 52.79
C GLU A 6 -15.22 -17.92 51.59
N VAL A 7 -15.08 -16.63 51.90
CA VAL A 7 -14.91 -15.54 50.95
C VAL A 7 -13.45 -15.52 50.53
N GLY A 8 -13.16 -15.98 49.31
CA GLY A 8 -11.83 -15.87 48.70
C GLY A 8 -11.56 -14.45 48.23
N ASN A 9 -10.45 -13.89 48.68
CA ASN A 9 -9.91 -12.58 48.23
C ASN A 9 -9.58 -12.62 46.75
N GLY A 10 -10.20 -11.73 45.96
CA GLY A 10 -9.82 -11.43 44.58
C GLY A 10 -8.46 -10.74 44.50
N PRO A 11 -7.76 -10.84 43.38
CA PRO A 11 -6.45 -10.25 43.22
C PRO A 11 -6.53 -8.71 43.23
N GLN A 12 -5.73 -8.11 44.12
CA GLN A 12 -5.54 -6.67 44.22
C GLN A 12 -4.98 -6.11 42.92
N GLN A 13 -5.61 -5.07 42.40
CA GLN A 13 -5.06 -4.23 41.34
C GLN A 13 -3.74 -3.59 41.81
N PRO A 14 -2.69 -3.55 40.98
CA PRO A 14 -1.51 -2.79 41.34
C PRO A 14 -1.81 -1.30 41.23
N ASP A 15 -1.50 -0.59 42.30
CA ASP A 15 -1.55 0.86 42.46
C ASP A 15 -0.85 1.56 41.29
N GLY A 16 -1.57 2.50 40.69
CA GLY A 16 -1.07 3.37 39.60
C GLY A 16 -0.08 4.41 40.10
N GLY A 17 1.07 3.99 40.60
CA GLY A 17 2.21 4.86 40.82
C GLY A 17 2.86 5.23 39.51
N GLN A 18 2.72 6.47 39.04
CA GLN A 18 3.58 7.04 37.99
C GLN A 18 5.04 6.90 38.42
N PRO A 19 5.93 6.29 37.64
CA PRO A 19 7.34 6.29 37.96
C PRO A 19 7.85 7.74 37.87
N SER A 20 8.31 8.26 39.00
CA SER A 20 9.06 9.50 39.04
C SER A 20 10.30 9.35 38.17
N VAL A 21 10.41 10.16 37.13
CA VAL A 21 11.58 10.19 36.24
C VAL A 21 12.75 10.74 37.08
N ASP A 22 13.66 9.86 37.43
CA ASP A 22 14.93 10.24 38.06
C ASP A 22 15.77 11.03 37.06
N ALA A 23 15.92 12.33 37.27
CA ALA A 23 16.62 13.29 36.42
C ALA A 23 18.15 13.06 36.35
N SER A 24 18.68 12.08 37.07
CA SER A 24 20.12 11.81 37.20
C SER A 24 20.68 10.71 36.30
N LEU A 25 19.82 9.96 35.59
CA LEU A 25 20.29 8.94 34.65
C LEU A 25 20.67 9.59 33.29
N PRO A 26 21.79 9.20 32.68
CA PRO A 26 22.16 9.73 31.37
C PRO A 26 21.04 9.39 30.37
N ARG A 27 20.41 10.42 29.79
CA ARG A 27 19.34 10.25 28.78
C ARG A 27 19.84 9.31 27.70
N LYS A 28 19.15 8.19 27.52
CA LYS A 28 19.45 7.22 26.46
C LYS A 28 19.50 7.96 25.12
N ARG A 29 20.62 7.85 24.40
CA ARG A 29 20.74 8.47 23.06
C ARG A 29 19.69 7.89 22.14
N VAL A 30 18.83 8.74 21.61
CA VAL A 30 17.73 8.38 20.72
C VAL A 30 18.08 8.81 19.33
N PHE A 31 17.99 7.87 18.39
CA PHE A 31 18.18 8.13 16.97
C PHE A 31 16.89 7.85 16.19
N VAL A 32 16.60 8.73 15.24
CA VAL A 32 15.43 8.64 14.35
C VAL A 32 15.90 8.67 12.91
N GLY A 33 15.79 7.53 12.23
CA GLY A 33 16.10 7.44 10.81
C GLY A 33 14.92 7.87 9.93
N PRO A 34 15.15 8.09 8.62
CA PRO A 34 14.19 8.69 7.71
C PRO A 34 12.88 7.92 7.54
N ARG A 35 12.89 6.61 7.75
CA ARG A 35 11.68 5.77 7.66
C ARG A 35 10.63 6.11 8.72
N ARG A 36 11.04 6.67 9.85
CA ARG A 36 10.15 7.05 10.96
C ARG A 36 9.40 8.36 10.73
N LEU A 37 9.83 9.19 9.77
CA LEU A 37 9.26 10.52 9.51
C LEU A 37 7.82 10.47 9.02
N MET A 38 7.50 9.48 8.18
CA MET A 38 6.18 9.30 7.58
C MET A 38 5.37 8.16 8.21
N SER A 39 5.90 7.52 9.25
CA SER A 39 5.18 6.49 9.99
C SER A 39 4.29 7.09 11.09
N CYS A 40 3.41 6.26 11.65
CA CYS A 40 2.54 6.64 12.76
C CYS A 40 3.35 7.25 13.92
N ARG A 41 2.96 8.45 14.35
CA ARG A 41 3.57 9.19 15.44
C ARG A 41 3.43 8.47 16.78
N HIS A 42 2.25 7.93 17.05
CA HIS A 42 1.98 7.17 18.29
C HIS A 42 2.73 5.82 18.31
N ARG A 43 2.87 5.15 17.14
CA ARG A 43 3.72 3.97 17.02
C ARG A 43 5.18 4.26 17.38
N LEU A 44 5.71 5.41 16.93
CA LEU A 44 7.08 5.80 17.28
C LEU A 44 7.22 5.94 18.80
N HIS A 45 6.27 6.58 19.48
CA HIS A 45 6.23 6.68 20.94
C HIS A 45 6.23 5.29 21.60
N LEU A 46 5.32 4.40 21.16
CA LEU A 46 5.20 3.05 21.74
C LEU A 46 6.45 2.20 21.50
N ASP A 47 7.03 2.25 20.28
CA ASP A 47 8.26 1.53 19.92
C ASP A 47 9.45 1.97 20.82
N MET A 48 9.53 3.24 21.18
CA MET A 48 10.58 3.79 22.04
C MET A 48 10.34 3.51 23.52
N THR A 49 9.08 3.50 23.96
CA THR A 49 8.70 3.26 25.35
C THR A 49 8.74 1.78 25.71
N PHE A 50 8.36 0.89 24.78
CA PHE A 50 8.22 -0.55 25.02
C PHE A 50 9.03 -1.38 23.99
N PRO A 51 10.34 -1.18 23.85
CA PRO A 51 11.14 -1.84 22.80
C PRO A 51 11.14 -3.37 22.91
N GLN A 52 11.00 -3.94 24.10
CA GLN A 52 10.93 -5.39 24.34
C GLN A 52 9.69 -6.03 23.71
N LEU A 53 8.55 -5.31 23.67
CA LEU A 53 7.32 -5.83 23.07
C LEU A 53 7.39 -5.85 21.53
N VAL A 54 8.14 -4.90 20.96
CA VAL A 54 8.38 -4.86 19.49
C VAL A 54 9.28 -6.01 19.06
N ALA A 55 10.31 -6.32 19.85
CA ALA A 55 11.26 -7.39 19.54
C ALA A 55 10.63 -8.79 19.56
N GLY A 56 9.56 -8.99 20.33
CA GLY A 56 8.81 -10.25 20.42
C GLY A 56 7.58 -10.34 19.51
N ALA A 57 7.22 -9.26 18.82
CA ALA A 57 6.06 -9.27 17.94
C ALA A 57 6.34 -10.07 16.66
N ALA A 58 5.44 -10.97 16.29
CA ALA A 58 5.51 -11.65 15.00
C ALA A 58 5.46 -10.60 13.88
N VAL A 59 6.42 -10.67 12.97
CA VAL A 59 6.44 -9.80 11.80
C VAL A 59 5.47 -10.38 10.78
N ASP A 60 4.50 -9.58 10.36
CA ASP A 60 3.59 -9.91 9.27
C ASP A 60 4.37 -10.40 8.05
N SER A 61 3.94 -11.52 7.46
CA SER A 61 4.63 -12.19 6.35
C SER A 61 4.80 -11.27 5.13
N GLY A 62 3.78 -10.47 4.81
CA GLY A 62 3.84 -9.49 3.73
C GLY A 62 4.83 -8.35 4.03
N VAL A 63 4.97 -7.92 5.28
CA VAL A 63 5.99 -6.94 5.69
C VAL A 63 7.39 -7.52 5.51
N LYS A 64 7.60 -8.79 5.90
CA LYS A 64 8.87 -9.50 5.71
C LYS A 64 9.22 -9.58 4.22
N GLN A 65 8.30 -10.07 3.41
CA GLN A 65 8.45 -10.21 1.97
C GLN A 65 8.79 -8.87 1.28
N ARG A 66 8.07 -7.79 1.60
CA ARG A 66 8.37 -6.44 1.06
C ARG A 66 9.78 -5.96 1.44
N ARG A 67 10.26 -6.30 2.64
CA ARG A 67 11.64 -5.96 3.06
C ARG A 67 12.68 -6.73 2.26
N GLU A 68 12.46 -8.03 2.07
CA GLU A 68 13.35 -8.91 1.28
C GLU A 68 13.40 -8.47 -0.18
N ALA A 69 12.25 -8.21 -0.81
CA ALA A 69 12.16 -7.67 -2.16
C ALA A 69 12.90 -6.33 -2.31
N ALA A 70 12.78 -5.43 -1.32
CA ALA A 70 13.49 -4.16 -1.33
C ALA A 70 15.01 -4.33 -1.16
N VAL A 71 15.48 -5.35 -0.43
CA VAL A 71 16.91 -5.68 -0.31
C VAL A 71 17.42 -6.25 -1.62
N ALA A 72 16.76 -7.25 -2.18
CA ALA A 72 17.11 -7.87 -3.45
C ALA A 72 17.16 -6.84 -4.59
N ARG A 73 16.19 -5.93 -4.60
CA ARG A 73 16.13 -4.84 -5.59
C ARG A 73 17.35 -3.92 -5.52
N ARG A 74 17.73 -3.48 -4.32
CA ARG A 74 18.92 -2.63 -4.15
C ARG A 74 20.17 -3.31 -4.63
N GLU A 75 20.32 -4.59 -4.32
CA GLU A 75 21.46 -5.39 -4.77
C GLU A 75 21.50 -5.48 -6.30
N SER A 76 20.39 -5.83 -6.94
CA SER A 76 20.28 -5.91 -8.41
C SER A 76 20.60 -4.57 -9.10
N VAL A 77 20.10 -3.45 -8.57
CA VAL A 77 20.39 -2.11 -9.10
C VAL A 77 21.86 -1.76 -8.93
N ARG A 78 22.44 -2.05 -7.77
CA ARG A 78 23.88 -1.85 -7.50
C ARG A 78 24.76 -2.64 -8.46
N GLU A 79 24.43 -3.92 -8.69
CA GLU A 79 25.16 -4.78 -9.63
C GLU A 79 25.08 -4.24 -11.05
N LEU A 80 23.88 -3.90 -11.51
CA LEU A 80 23.65 -3.39 -12.86
C LEU A 80 24.45 -2.09 -13.13
N ILE A 81 24.31 -1.11 -12.25
CA ILE A 81 24.96 0.19 -12.44
C ILE A 81 26.45 0.09 -12.12
N GLY A 82 26.81 -0.61 -11.03
CA GLY A 82 28.19 -0.78 -10.59
C GLY A 82 29.07 -1.51 -11.60
N ALA A 83 28.51 -2.43 -12.40
CA ALA A 83 29.22 -3.08 -13.50
C ALA A 83 29.72 -2.10 -14.58
N VAL A 84 29.04 -0.95 -14.75
CA VAL A 84 29.39 0.07 -15.75
C VAL A 84 30.26 1.17 -15.13
N VAL A 85 29.83 1.74 -13.98
CA VAL A 85 30.48 2.91 -13.38
C VAL A 85 31.49 2.58 -12.30
N GLY A 86 31.47 1.35 -11.76
CA GLY A 86 32.30 0.95 -10.62
C GLY A 86 31.86 1.62 -9.32
N GLY A 87 32.83 2.13 -8.56
CA GLY A 87 32.58 2.81 -7.28
C GLY A 87 33.05 2.00 -6.08
N ARG A 88 32.87 2.58 -4.88
CA ARG A 88 33.20 1.93 -3.61
C ARG A 88 31.92 1.49 -2.89
N ARG A 89 31.84 0.23 -2.50
CA ARG A 89 30.78 -0.28 -1.64
C ARG A 89 31.23 -0.24 -0.18
N ILE A 90 30.38 0.32 0.69
CA ILE A 90 30.57 0.23 2.14
C ILE A 90 30.03 -1.13 2.59
N GLY A 91 30.91 -1.98 3.12
CA GLY A 91 30.56 -3.35 3.50
C GLY A 91 29.50 -3.43 4.58
N PRO A 92 28.75 -4.56 4.67
CA PRO A 92 27.74 -4.75 5.72
C PRO A 92 28.35 -5.09 7.09
N GLY A 93 29.63 -5.47 7.13
CA GLY A 93 30.34 -5.83 8.36
C GLY A 93 30.81 -4.61 9.16
N GLY A 94 31.12 -4.82 10.43
CA GLY A 94 31.57 -3.79 11.34
C GLY A 94 30.44 -2.98 12.01
N SER A 95 30.86 -2.12 12.94
CA SER A 95 29.95 -1.20 13.66
C SER A 95 29.48 -0.06 12.75
N TRP A 96 28.42 0.62 13.16
CA TRP A 96 27.96 1.85 12.48
C TRP A 96 29.08 2.88 12.33
N SER A 97 29.87 3.09 13.39
CA SER A 97 30.97 4.06 13.38
C SER A 97 32.07 3.71 12.40
N GLU A 98 32.43 2.43 12.28
CA GLU A 98 33.45 1.96 11.32
C GLU A 98 32.97 2.15 9.89
N ARG A 99 31.74 1.78 9.58
CA ARG A 99 31.13 1.97 8.27
C ARG A 99 30.97 3.45 7.91
N ALA A 100 30.62 4.29 8.89
CA ALA A 100 30.56 5.74 8.70
C ALA A 100 31.94 6.33 8.41
N ALA A 101 32.99 5.88 9.12
CA ALA A 101 34.37 6.30 8.86
C ALA A 101 34.82 5.89 7.44
N GLU A 102 34.47 4.69 6.99
CA GLU A 102 34.73 4.23 5.62
C GLU A 102 34.03 5.10 4.57
N THR A 103 32.77 5.50 4.83
CA THR A 103 32.03 6.45 3.97
C THR A 103 32.74 7.79 3.91
N MET A 104 33.15 8.35 5.06
CA MET A 104 33.85 9.63 5.13
C MET A 104 35.18 9.59 4.38
N GLN A 105 35.92 8.48 4.49
CA GLN A 105 37.17 8.28 3.75
C GLN A 105 36.91 8.19 2.24
N ALA A 106 35.85 7.46 1.81
CA ALA A 106 35.48 7.40 0.40
C ALA A 106 35.12 8.79 -0.16
N CYS A 107 34.44 9.63 0.62
CA CYS A 107 34.16 11.01 0.25
C CYS A 107 35.43 11.86 0.16
N ALA A 108 36.35 11.71 1.11
CA ALA A 108 37.64 12.43 1.10
C ALA A 108 38.52 12.01 -0.08
N ASP A 109 38.52 10.73 -0.45
CA ASP A 109 39.19 10.20 -1.63
C ASP A 109 38.55 10.67 -2.95
N GLY A 110 37.37 11.31 -2.89
CA GLY A 110 36.65 11.81 -4.06
C GLY A 110 36.06 10.71 -4.93
N VAL A 111 35.63 9.60 -4.33
CA VAL A 111 34.99 8.50 -5.05
C VAL A 111 33.66 8.95 -5.65
N ASP A 112 33.46 8.72 -6.95
CA ASP A 112 32.29 9.23 -7.67
C ASP A 112 30.97 8.53 -7.29
N TYR A 113 31.02 7.23 -7.00
CA TYR A 113 29.86 6.40 -6.64
C TYR A 113 30.18 5.65 -5.33
N ILE A 114 29.47 5.97 -4.26
CA ILE A 114 29.64 5.29 -2.96
C ILE A 114 28.33 4.56 -2.63
N TRP A 115 28.37 3.23 -2.69
CA TRP A 115 27.21 2.37 -2.46
C TRP A 115 27.07 2.00 -0.99
N ASP A 116 25.82 1.87 -0.52
CA ASP A 116 25.46 1.51 0.86
C ASP A 116 26.10 2.45 1.90
N ALA A 117 26.22 3.73 1.57
CA ALA A 117 26.90 4.75 2.36
C ALA A 117 26.23 5.00 3.71
N VAL A 118 26.94 4.73 4.79
CA VAL A 118 26.48 5.00 6.17
C VAL A 118 26.96 6.38 6.59
N LEU A 119 26.03 7.27 6.92
CA LEU A 119 26.40 8.60 7.40
C LEU A 119 26.67 8.57 8.92
N PRO A 120 27.58 9.40 9.43
CA PRO A 120 27.85 9.48 10.86
C PRO A 120 26.57 9.82 11.64
N SER A 121 26.31 9.10 12.73
CA SER A 121 25.21 9.45 13.63
C SER A 121 25.43 10.81 14.28
N GLU A 122 24.38 11.59 14.44
CA GLU A 122 24.39 12.91 15.06
C GLU A 122 23.77 12.85 16.47
N PRO A 123 24.55 12.68 17.53
CA PRO A 123 24.00 12.48 18.90
C PRO A 123 23.19 13.65 19.43
N ASP A 124 23.50 14.87 19.01
CA ASP A 124 22.83 16.11 19.40
C ASP A 124 21.46 16.26 18.74
N THR A 125 21.39 16.03 17.45
CA THR A 125 20.13 16.09 16.70
C THR A 125 19.35 14.79 16.73
N GLY A 126 20.01 13.63 16.92
CA GLY A 126 19.41 12.30 16.87
C GLY A 126 19.23 11.76 15.44
N ARG A 127 19.91 12.32 14.44
CA ARG A 127 19.84 11.78 13.07
C ARG A 127 20.78 10.60 12.88
N GLU A 128 20.30 9.62 12.12
CA GLU A 128 21.09 8.52 11.56
C GLU A 128 20.53 8.13 10.19
N GLY A 129 21.38 7.74 9.25
CA GLY A 129 20.92 7.43 7.91
C GLY A 129 21.91 6.63 7.08
N VAL A 130 21.34 5.87 6.14
CA VAL A 130 22.07 5.15 5.09
C VAL A 130 21.52 5.58 3.75
N ALA A 131 22.39 6.01 2.85
CA ALA A 131 22.08 6.25 1.45
C ALA A 131 22.42 4.99 0.65
N GLU A 132 21.50 4.52 -0.19
CA GLU A 132 21.77 3.43 -1.11
C GLU A 132 22.93 3.78 -2.06
N LEU A 133 23.02 5.07 -2.45
CA LEU A 133 24.09 5.59 -3.27
C LEU A 133 24.36 7.06 -2.93
N LEU A 134 25.63 7.46 -2.85
CA LEU A 134 26.07 8.84 -2.93
C LEU A 134 26.77 9.07 -4.28
N LEU A 135 26.28 10.06 -5.02
CA LEU A 135 26.91 10.51 -6.28
C LEU A 135 27.72 11.76 -6.04
N ARG A 136 28.97 11.77 -6.53
CA ARG A 136 29.79 12.97 -6.51
C ARG A 136 29.27 13.98 -7.53
N ASP A 137 29.00 15.21 -7.09
CA ASP A 137 28.75 16.33 -7.98
C ASP A 137 30.11 16.88 -8.47
N ARG A 138 30.50 16.49 -9.67
CA ARG A 138 31.80 16.89 -10.23
C ARG A 138 31.87 18.37 -10.59
N ASP A 139 30.73 18.96 -10.92
CA ASP A 139 30.64 20.36 -11.38
C ASP A 139 30.62 21.34 -10.21
N ARG A 140 29.88 21.00 -9.13
CA ARG A 140 29.65 21.90 -7.99
C ARG A 140 30.38 21.47 -6.73
N GLY A 141 30.91 20.26 -6.71
CA GLY A 141 31.51 19.65 -5.53
C GLY A 141 30.47 19.06 -4.55
N GLY A 142 30.97 18.22 -3.65
CA GLY A 142 30.13 17.52 -2.68
C GLY A 142 29.41 16.30 -3.26
N TYR A 143 28.41 15.81 -2.52
CA TYR A 143 27.70 14.58 -2.83
C TYR A 143 26.18 14.79 -2.85
N ILE A 144 25.50 14.04 -3.71
CA ILE A 144 24.08 14.01 -3.93
C ILE A 144 23.55 12.67 -3.40
N PRO A 145 22.59 12.66 -2.48
CA PRO A 145 21.99 11.42 -2.00
C PRO A 145 21.06 10.84 -3.07
N VAL A 146 21.19 9.53 -3.34
CA VAL A 146 20.31 8.80 -4.24
C VAL A 146 19.73 7.60 -3.51
N ILE A 147 18.42 7.42 -3.59
CA ILE A 147 17.70 6.28 -3.02
C ILE A 147 17.29 5.30 -4.11
N VAL A 148 17.27 4.01 -3.77
CA VAL A 148 16.74 2.95 -4.63
C VAL A 148 15.43 2.46 -4.04
N VAL A 149 14.35 2.52 -4.84
CA VAL A 149 13.00 2.18 -4.41
C VAL A 149 12.37 1.07 -5.25
N ASN A 150 11.41 0.34 -4.66
CA ASN A 150 10.74 -0.78 -5.31
C ASN A 150 9.35 -0.38 -5.85
N HIS A 151 9.25 0.80 -6.42
CA HIS A 151 8.06 1.30 -7.11
C HIS A 151 8.43 2.23 -8.27
N LYS A 152 7.49 2.50 -9.16
CA LYS A 152 7.70 3.47 -10.24
C LYS A 152 7.81 4.88 -9.66
N VAL A 153 8.81 5.64 -10.12
CA VAL A 153 9.03 7.04 -9.69
C VAL A 153 8.52 8.05 -10.73
N THR A 154 8.29 7.58 -11.96
CA THR A 154 7.72 8.38 -13.04
C THR A 154 6.57 7.65 -13.72
N ASP A 155 5.65 8.41 -14.31
CA ASP A 155 4.61 7.92 -15.21
C ASP A 155 4.78 8.57 -16.60
N PRO A 156 4.34 7.92 -17.70
CA PRO A 156 4.29 8.53 -19.01
C PRO A 156 3.39 9.78 -19.03
N ARG A 157 3.73 10.75 -19.83
CA ARG A 157 2.88 11.92 -20.09
C ARG A 157 2.02 11.71 -21.32
N SER A 158 0.78 12.17 -21.25
CA SER A 158 -0.15 12.14 -22.39
C SER A 158 0.17 13.24 -23.42
N ASP A 159 0.73 14.36 -23.00
CA ASP A 159 1.14 15.48 -23.85
C ASP A 159 2.61 15.87 -23.57
N PRO A 160 3.55 15.36 -24.39
CA PRO A 160 4.96 15.70 -24.28
C PRO A 160 5.29 17.12 -24.77
N THR A 161 4.38 17.81 -25.45
CA THR A 161 4.63 19.15 -26.02
C THR A 161 4.49 20.26 -24.99
N ASN A 162 3.73 20.05 -23.91
CA ASN A 162 3.63 20.98 -22.80
C ASN A 162 4.76 20.71 -21.78
N PRO A 163 5.68 21.64 -21.49
CA PRO A 163 6.77 21.44 -20.51
C PRO A 163 6.28 21.40 -19.05
N ASP A 164 5.08 21.96 -18.75
CA ASP A 164 4.59 22.08 -17.38
C ASP A 164 4.33 20.70 -16.76
N GLY A 165 4.94 20.45 -15.59
CA GLY A 165 4.85 19.19 -14.88
C GLY A 165 5.71 18.06 -15.45
N ALA A 166 6.63 18.36 -16.38
CA ALA A 166 7.64 17.41 -16.83
C ALA A 166 8.61 17.05 -15.69
N ALA A 167 9.03 15.78 -15.66
CA ALA A 167 10.00 15.33 -14.68
C ALA A 167 11.41 15.81 -15.07
N THR A 168 12.23 16.15 -14.07
CA THR A 168 13.68 16.26 -14.26
C THR A 168 14.28 14.88 -14.02
N THR A 169 15.03 14.35 -14.98
CA THR A 169 15.69 13.06 -14.89
C THR A 169 17.17 13.17 -15.20
N SER A 170 17.94 12.19 -14.77
CA SER A 170 19.34 12.04 -15.13
C SER A 170 19.58 10.61 -15.63
N ASP A 171 20.59 10.45 -16.46
CA ASP A 171 21.10 9.13 -16.84
C ASP A 171 21.60 8.36 -15.61
N LEU A 172 21.52 7.02 -15.66
CA LEU A 172 21.95 6.13 -14.55
C LEU A 172 23.46 6.13 -14.34
N TYR A 173 24.22 6.36 -15.41
CA TYR A 173 25.68 6.20 -15.46
C TYR A 173 26.41 7.54 -15.46
N VAL A 174 25.70 8.62 -15.78
CA VAL A 174 26.25 9.99 -15.82
C VAL A 174 25.26 10.94 -15.20
N TRP A 175 25.68 11.62 -14.12
CA TRP A 175 24.83 12.63 -13.51
C TRP A 175 24.74 13.87 -14.40
N ALA A 176 23.63 14.00 -15.11
CA ALA A 176 23.35 15.11 -16.03
C ALA A 176 21.83 15.42 -15.99
N PRO A 177 21.34 16.15 -14.96
CA PRO A 177 19.93 16.46 -14.82
C PRO A 177 19.38 17.26 -16.01
N THR A 178 18.32 16.75 -16.65
CA THR A 178 17.61 17.38 -17.77
C THR A 178 16.11 17.21 -17.61
N ILE A 179 15.33 18.11 -18.19
CA ILE A 179 13.88 18.00 -18.23
C ILE A 179 13.52 16.91 -19.28
N ASP A 180 12.78 15.90 -18.83
CA ASP A 180 12.24 14.86 -19.72
C ASP A 180 10.75 15.14 -19.99
N PRO A 181 10.40 15.64 -21.20
CA PRO A 181 9.03 16.01 -21.53
C PRO A 181 8.10 14.79 -21.65
N THR A 182 8.64 13.58 -21.77
CA THR A 182 7.86 12.34 -21.91
C THR A 182 7.38 11.78 -20.58
N ARG A 183 7.91 12.28 -19.45
CA ARG A 183 7.65 11.76 -18.10
C ARG A 183 7.10 12.83 -17.18
N LYS A 184 6.24 12.40 -16.25
CA LYS A 184 5.81 13.17 -15.08
C LYS A 184 6.22 12.48 -13.79
N VAL A 185 6.43 13.27 -12.74
CA VAL A 185 6.79 12.76 -11.43
C VAL A 185 5.63 11.99 -10.82
N ARG A 186 5.89 10.77 -10.34
CA ARG A 186 5.01 10.05 -9.44
C ARG A 186 5.38 10.42 -8.01
N VAL A 187 4.65 11.38 -7.44
CA VAL A 187 4.97 11.94 -6.12
C VAL A 187 4.90 10.87 -5.03
N GLN A 188 5.98 10.73 -4.28
CA GLN A 188 6.10 9.84 -3.13
C GLN A 188 6.66 10.60 -1.92
N PRO A 189 5.83 11.10 -1.01
CA PRO A 189 6.28 11.91 0.13
C PRO A 189 7.30 11.21 1.03
N ARG A 190 7.26 9.87 1.12
CA ARG A 190 8.25 9.09 1.88
C ARG A 190 9.65 9.19 1.29
N ASP A 191 9.76 9.16 -0.04
CA ASP A 191 11.04 9.27 -0.74
C ASP A 191 11.60 10.68 -0.61
N GLN A 192 10.76 11.69 -0.77
CA GLN A 192 11.12 13.08 -0.58
C GLN A 192 11.66 13.35 0.83
N MET A 193 11.00 12.86 1.87
CA MET A 193 11.47 13.00 3.26
C MET A 193 12.78 12.22 3.50
N ARG A 194 12.98 11.07 2.85
CA ARG A 194 14.27 10.34 2.92
C ARG A 194 15.40 11.14 2.29
N LEU A 195 15.18 11.72 1.13
CA LEU A 195 16.18 12.54 0.44
C LEU A 195 16.53 13.79 1.26
N ALA A 196 15.54 14.51 1.78
CA ALA A 196 15.75 15.67 2.65
C ALA A 196 16.54 15.31 3.92
N HIS A 197 16.25 14.17 4.55
CA HIS A 197 16.97 13.66 5.71
C HIS A 197 18.45 13.41 5.40
N LEU A 198 18.73 12.66 4.34
CA LEU A 198 20.10 12.35 3.92
C LEU A 198 20.85 13.62 3.51
N TYR A 199 20.18 14.55 2.82
CA TYR A 199 20.76 15.82 2.44
C TYR A 199 21.15 16.66 3.67
N ARG A 200 20.29 16.77 4.70
CA ARG A 200 20.62 17.45 5.96
C ARG A 200 21.81 16.82 6.68
N MET A 201 21.92 15.49 6.68
CA MET A 201 23.08 14.82 7.25
C MET A 201 24.36 15.13 6.45
N LEU A 202 24.31 15.07 5.13
CA LEU A 202 25.45 15.47 4.28
C LEU A 202 25.84 16.92 4.51
N GLN A 203 24.86 17.83 4.61
CA GLN A 203 25.09 19.25 4.89
C GLN A 203 25.78 19.46 6.23
N ARG A 204 25.36 18.73 7.27
CA ARG A 204 25.96 18.81 8.62
C ARG A 204 27.45 18.42 8.63
N HIS A 205 27.82 17.47 7.76
CA HIS A 205 29.19 16.99 7.65
C HIS A 205 30.00 17.70 6.55
N GLY A 206 29.47 18.76 5.94
CA GLY A 206 30.16 19.53 4.90
C GLY A 206 30.33 18.75 3.58
N LEU A 207 29.53 17.73 3.37
CA LEU A 207 29.60 16.83 2.20
C LEU A 207 28.50 17.08 1.16
N ALA A 208 27.46 17.86 1.47
CA ALA A 208 26.34 18.10 0.56
C ALA A 208 26.77 18.90 -0.67
N SER A 209 26.31 18.50 -1.86
CA SER A 209 26.41 19.35 -3.04
C SER A 209 25.58 20.62 -2.85
N PRO A 210 26.10 21.82 -3.22
CA PRO A 210 25.36 23.08 -3.11
C PRO A 210 24.17 23.16 -4.09
N GLY A 211 24.01 22.20 -5.01
CA GLY A 211 22.91 22.14 -5.96
C GLY A 211 21.55 21.83 -5.35
N LEU A 212 21.46 21.46 -4.06
CA LEU A 212 20.22 21.11 -3.34
C LEU A 212 19.38 20.05 -4.08
N LEU A 213 20.04 19.04 -4.64
CA LEU A 213 19.41 17.98 -5.40
C LEU A 213 19.47 16.63 -4.67
N GLY A 214 18.52 15.76 -4.98
CA GLY A 214 18.53 14.36 -4.59
C GLY A 214 18.00 13.50 -5.74
N GLY A 215 18.31 12.21 -5.73
CA GLY A 215 17.90 11.28 -6.79
C GLY A 215 17.10 10.10 -6.28
N ALA A 216 16.21 9.56 -7.12
CA ALA A 216 15.50 8.32 -6.87
C ALA A 216 15.56 7.40 -8.10
N ILE A 217 16.05 6.16 -7.92
CA ILE A 217 16.03 5.12 -8.94
C ILE A 217 14.82 4.24 -8.67
N GLY A 218 13.88 4.24 -9.61
CA GLY A 218 12.63 3.50 -9.50
C GLY A 218 12.70 2.06 -10.00
N TYR A 219 11.55 1.40 -10.03
CA TYR A 219 11.41 0.01 -10.48
C TYR A 219 11.89 -0.21 -11.92
N GLY A 220 11.72 0.73 -12.84
CA GLY A 220 12.15 0.62 -14.24
C GLY A 220 13.66 0.54 -14.44
N VAL A 221 14.46 1.12 -13.52
CA VAL A 221 15.93 1.31 -13.65
C VAL A 221 16.31 1.91 -15.01
N ASP A 222 15.57 2.90 -15.42
CA ASP A 222 15.70 3.53 -16.73
C ASP A 222 16.16 4.98 -16.65
N CYS A 223 16.09 5.57 -15.45
CA CYS A 223 16.62 6.90 -15.14
C CYS A 223 16.75 7.11 -13.63
N ILE A 224 17.44 8.18 -13.24
CA ILE A 224 17.39 8.76 -11.90
C ILE A 224 16.38 9.92 -11.94
N LEU A 225 15.25 9.80 -11.24
CA LEU A 225 14.36 10.94 -11.02
C LEU A 225 15.06 11.96 -10.11
N VAL A 226 15.16 13.19 -10.54
CA VAL A 226 15.82 14.26 -9.80
C VAL A 226 14.78 15.07 -9.01
N HIS A 227 15.04 15.25 -7.73
CA HIS A 227 14.22 16.05 -6.82
C HIS A 227 14.96 17.32 -6.44
N ASP A 228 14.27 18.46 -6.48
CA ASP A 228 14.69 19.66 -5.81
C ASP A 228 14.46 19.49 -4.30
N VAL A 229 15.56 19.36 -3.55
CA VAL A 229 15.50 19.16 -2.10
C VAL A 229 15.21 20.46 -1.37
N ALA A 230 15.53 21.63 -1.97
CA ALA A 230 15.31 22.93 -1.33
C ALA A 230 13.86 23.11 -0.86
N VAL A 231 12.91 22.77 -1.74
CA VAL A 231 11.47 22.91 -1.45
C VAL A 231 10.96 21.93 -0.38
N LEU A 232 11.75 20.92 0.00
CA LEU A 232 11.38 19.89 0.96
C LEU A 232 11.90 20.17 2.38
N LEU A 233 12.92 21.03 2.52
CA LEU A 233 13.70 21.15 3.76
C LEU A 233 12.88 21.71 4.93
N ASP A 234 12.02 22.70 4.71
CA ASP A 234 11.21 23.30 5.77
C ASP A 234 10.20 22.29 6.33
N GLU A 235 9.51 21.56 5.46
CA GLU A 235 8.58 20.51 5.87
C GLU A 235 9.31 19.34 6.56
N TYR A 236 10.48 18.98 6.04
CA TYR A 236 11.33 17.98 6.66
C TYR A 236 11.74 18.39 8.08
N ASP A 237 12.28 19.62 8.26
CA ASP A 237 12.76 20.09 9.55
C ASP A 237 11.63 20.16 10.58
N ARG A 238 10.44 20.61 10.17
CA ARG A 238 9.23 20.61 11.01
C ARG A 238 8.84 19.20 11.44
N ARG A 239 8.79 18.24 10.49
CA ARG A 239 8.45 16.84 10.80
C ARG A 239 9.51 16.16 11.64
N TYR A 240 10.77 16.40 11.33
CA TYR A 240 11.87 15.81 12.09
C TYR A 240 11.86 16.30 13.55
N GLY A 241 11.67 17.62 13.75
CA GLY A 241 11.52 18.20 15.08
C GLY A 241 10.40 17.56 15.89
N ASP A 242 9.23 17.36 15.30
CA ASP A 242 8.12 16.63 15.95
C ASP A 242 8.50 15.17 16.28
N ARG A 243 9.11 14.46 15.35
CA ARG A 243 9.44 13.04 15.54
C ARG A 243 10.52 12.81 16.61
N ILE A 244 11.51 13.68 16.66
CA ILE A 244 12.58 13.53 17.68
C ILE A 244 12.09 13.84 19.08
N THR A 245 11.20 14.83 19.28
CA THR A 245 10.60 15.12 20.59
C THR A 245 9.70 13.97 21.06
N VAL A 246 8.92 13.37 20.14
CA VAL A 246 8.14 12.16 20.46
C VAL A 246 9.04 10.99 20.83
N ALA A 247 10.11 10.75 20.08
CA ALA A 247 11.02 9.64 20.32
C ALA A 247 11.79 9.79 21.66
N ARG A 248 12.03 11.02 22.10
CA ARG A 248 12.64 11.35 23.39
C ARG A 248 11.64 11.32 24.57
N GLY A 249 10.35 11.14 24.29
CA GLY A 249 9.29 11.20 25.30
C GLY A 249 8.99 12.63 25.80
N GLU A 250 9.40 13.65 25.06
CA GLU A 250 9.19 15.06 25.37
C GLU A 250 7.80 15.55 24.91
N THR A 251 7.14 14.77 24.06
CA THR A 251 5.80 15.07 23.52
C THR A 251 4.90 13.87 23.67
N GLU A 252 3.77 14.06 24.33
CA GLU A 252 2.72 13.06 24.45
C GLU A 252 2.03 12.81 23.09
N THR A 253 1.57 11.59 22.91
CA THR A 253 0.86 11.18 21.70
C THR A 253 -0.35 10.34 22.05
N GLU A 254 -1.41 10.51 21.28
CA GLU A 254 -2.59 9.67 21.35
C GLU A 254 -2.71 8.83 20.07
N PRO A 255 -3.32 7.63 20.15
CA PRO A 255 -3.59 6.86 18.94
C PRO A 255 -4.58 7.57 18.02
N SER A 256 -4.45 7.33 16.74
CA SER A 256 -5.41 7.70 15.71
C SER A 256 -5.36 6.65 14.62
N GLN A 257 -6.51 6.20 14.13
CA GLN A 257 -6.53 5.20 13.07
C GLN A 257 -6.05 5.79 11.75
N ILE A 258 -5.05 5.13 11.17
CA ILE A 258 -4.50 5.45 9.84
C ILE A 258 -4.41 4.16 9.01
N PRO A 259 -4.23 4.23 7.69
CA PRO A 259 -4.15 3.02 6.85
C PRO A 259 -3.09 2.00 7.30
N GLU A 260 -1.98 2.47 7.88
CA GLU A 260 -0.88 1.61 8.38
C GLU A 260 -1.28 0.76 9.60
N CYS A 261 -2.40 1.06 10.27
CA CYS A 261 -2.86 0.30 11.44
C CYS A 261 -3.21 -1.15 11.10
N ARG A 262 -3.53 -1.47 9.83
CA ARG A 262 -3.88 -2.82 9.37
C ARG A 262 -2.79 -3.87 9.65
N SER A 263 -1.51 -3.45 9.56
CA SER A 263 -0.34 -4.30 9.80
C SER A 263 0.52 -3.82 10.99
N CYS A 264 -0.06 -3.00 11.85
CA CYS A 264 0.66 -2.46 13.00
C CYS A 264 0.58 -3.42 14.21
N PRO A 265 1.71 -3.81 14.81
CA PRO A 265 1.69 -4.71 15.98
C PRO A 265 1.00 -4.10 17.20
N TRP A 266 0.86 -2.76 17.25
CA TRP A 266 0.18 -2.04 18.33
C TRP A 266 -1.33 -1.91 18.12
N TRP A 267 -1.85 -2.35 16.96
CA TRP A 267 -3.26 -2.15 16.64
C TRP A 267 -4.23 -2.71 17.70
N PRO A 268 -4.04 -3.92 18.27
CA PRO A 268 -4.96 -4.43 19.31
C PRO A 268 -5.09 -3.47 20.50
N ARG A 269 -3.98 -2.86 20.94
CA ARG A 269 -3.98 -1.87 22.03
C ARG A 269 -4.62 -0.55 21.61
N CYS A 270 -4.23 -0.04 20.43
CA CYS A 270 -4.75 1.22 19.93
C CYS A 270 -6.25 1.14 19.62
N SER A 271 -6.71 0.05 18.99
CA SER A 271 -8.13 -0.13 18.64
C SER A 271 -9.01 -0.18 19.90
N ALA A 272 -8.59 -0.90 20.94
CA ALA A 272 -9.32 -0.94 22.21
C ALA A 272 -9.49 0.47 22.80
N TRP A 273 -8.41 1.26 22.84
CA TRP A 273 -8.42 2.64 23.34
C TRP A 273 -9.33 3.56 22.51
N LEU A 274 -9.26 3.45 21.17
CA LEU A 274 -10.08 4.24 20.25
C LEU A 274 -11.56 3.88 20.37
N THR A 275 -11.89 2.57 20.47
CA THR A 275 -13.26 2.09 20.61
C THR A 275 -13.89 2.53 21.93
N GLU A 276 -13.17 2.41 23.05
CA GLU A 276 -13.64 2.85 24.37
C GLU A 276 -14.04 4.34 24.38
N ARG A 277 -13.36 5.16 23.56
CA ARG A 277 -13.57 6.62 23.48
C ARG A 277 -14.43 7.05 22.31
N HIS A 278 -14.93 6.11 21.53
CA HIS A 278 -15.62 6.40 20.26
C HIS A 278 -14.83 7.38 19.40
N ASP A 279 -13.51 7.23 19.32
CA ASP A 279 -12.66 8.20 18.60
C ASP A 279 -13.08 8.33 17.14
N VAL A 280 -13.15 9.57 16.66
CA VAL A 280 -13.62 9.87 15.30
C VAL A 280 -12.81 9.21 14.20
N SER A 281 -11.55 8.86 14.46
CA SER A 281 -10.70 8.17 13.49
C SER A 281 -11.14 6.73 13.17
N LEU A 282 -12.04 6.14 13.97
CA LEU A 282 -12.64 4.83 13.67
C LEU A 282 -13.46 4.87 12.37
N VAL A 283 -14.08 6.00 12.05
CA VAL A 283 -14.89 6.19 10.84
C VAL A 283 -14.26 7.16 9.83
N ALA A 284 -13.47 8.11 10.30
CA ALA A 284 -12.77 9.11 9.48
C ALA A 284 -11.25 8.91 9.56
N ILE A 285 -10.73 7.91 8.82
CA ILE A 285 -9.34 7.44 8.93
C ILE A 285 -8.33 8.50 8.42
N GLY A 286 -7.21 8.67 9.14
CA GLY A 286 -6.07 9.49 8.73
C GLY A 286 -6.34 10.99 8.72
N SER A 287 -6.01 11.68 7.63
CA SER A 287 -6.17 13.13 7.51
C SER A 287 -7.61 13.62 7.67
N ARG A 288 -8.61 12.78 7.41
CA ARG A 288 -10.01 13.11 7.67
C ARG A 288 -10.29 13.35 9.13
N ALA A 289 -9.72 12.51 10.02
CA ALA A 289 -9.83 12.71 11.46
C ALA A 289 -9.13 14.01 11.91
N GLU A 290 -8.00 14.37 11.30
CA GLU A 290 -7.29 15.61 11.62
C GLU A 290 -8.13 16.84 11.26
N VAL A 291 -8.79 16.83 10.08
CA VAL A 291 -9.71 17.90 9.67
C VAL A 291 -10.88 18.04 10.66
N LEU A 292 -11.51 16.93 11.05
CA LEU A 292 -12.63 16.93 12.00
C LEU A 292 -12.20 17.43 13.39
N ARG A 293 -11.05 16.99 13.88
CA ARG A 293 -10.52 17.46 15.18
C ARG A 293 -10.20 18.96 15.19
N ALA A 294 -9.78 19.51 14.06
CA ALA A 294 -9.58 20.96 13.92
C ALA A 294 -10.88 21.76 14.05
N GLU A 295 -12.01 21.14 13.69
CA GLU A 295 -13.37 21.69 13.88
C GLU A 295 -13.99 21.32 15.25
N GLY A 296 -13.20 20.70 16.15
CA GLY A 296 -13.65 20.30 17.48
C GLY A 296 -14.38 18.95 17.55
N VAL A 297 -14.56 18.24 16.45
CA VAL A 297 -15.20 16.92 16.38
C VAL A 297 -14.17 15.85 16.72
N ARG A 298 -14.31 15.24 17.90
CA ARG A 298 -13.34 14.27 18.43
C ARG A 298 -13.87 12.85 18.48
N THR A 299 -15.19 12.70 18.56
CA THR A 299 -15.85 11.40 18.71
C THR A 299 -16.74 11.08 17.53
N VAL A 300 -17.03 9.78 17.35
CA VAL A 300 -18.04 9.30 16.41
C VAL A 300 -19.41 9.90 16.73
N ASP A 301 -19.74 10.06 18.02
CA ASP A 301 -20.99 10.67 18.50
C ASP A 301 -21.10 12.14 18.09
N ASP A 302 -19.99 12.89 18.14
CA ASP A 302 -19.99 14.29 17.69
C ASP A 302 -20.24 14.38 16.20
N LEU A 303 -19.57 13.51 15.41
CA LEU A 303 -19.74 13.47 13.97
C LEU A 303 -21.14 13.04 13.56
N ALA A 304 -21.73 12.04 14.24
CA ALA A 304 -23.09 11.57 13.96
C ALA A 304 -24.16 12.65 14.15
N ARG A 305 -23.94 13.60 15.08
CA ARG A 305 -24.82 14.74 15.37
C ARG A 305 -24.52 15.97 14.52
N TRP A 306 -23.50 15.92 13.66
CA TRP A 306 -23.15 17.07 12.82
C TRP A 306 -24.31 17.45 11.88
N SER A 307 -24.67 18.74 11.91
CA SER A 307 -25.75 19.31 11.07
C SER A 307 -25.31 20.56 10.30
N GLY A 308 -24.01 20.93 10.42
CA GLY A 308 -23.43 22.06 9.73
C GLY A 308 -22.97 21.72 8.31
N PRO A 309 -22.46 22.72 7.56
CA PRO A 309 -21.84 22.49 6.26
C PRO A 309 -20.56 21.64 6.42
N ALA A 310 -20.09 21.03 5.34
CA ALA A 310 -18.82 20.33 5.33
C ALA A 310 -17.66 21.27 5.77
N PRO A 311 -16.68 20.78 6.53
CA PRO A 311 -15.51 21.57 6.87
C PRO A 311 -14.79 22.08 5.60
N GLU A 312 -14.32 23.33 5.62
CA GLU A 312 -13.67 23.96 4.44
C GLU A 312 -12.50 23.14 3.89
N LYS A 313 -11.74 22.48 4.77
CA LYS A 313 -10.59 21.64 4.42
C LYS A 313 -10.95 20.18 4.09
N TRP A 314 -12.25 19.86 4.01
CA TRP A 314 -12.67 18.51 3.65
C TRP A 314 -12.48 18.26 2.16
N GLN A 315 -11.54 17.38 1.82
CA GLN A 315 -11.18 17.06 0.43
C GLN A 315 -11.30 15.55 0.10
N HIS A 316 -12.08 14.80 0.88
CA HIS A 316 -12.08 13.34 0.87
C HIS A 316 -13.43 12.73 0.50
N GLY A 317 -14.01 13.16 -0.59
CA GLY A 317 -15.33 12.71 -1.04
C GLY A 317 -16.49 13.48 -0.36
N VAL A 318 -17.67 12.91 -0.41
CA VAL A 318 -18.89 13.49 0.14
C VAL A 318 -18.83 13.49 1.66
N PHE A 319 -19.00 14.64 2.29
CA PHE A 319 -18.89 14.77 3.75
C PHE A 319 -20.04 14.08 4.48
N GLU A 320 -21.22 14.14 3.92
CA GLU A 320 -22.43 13.49 4.41
C GLU A 320 -22.22 11.97 4.60
N ASP A 321 -21.37 11.36 3.78
CA ASP A 321 -20.97 9.95 3.93
C ASP A 321 -20.23 9.68 5.23
N ALA A 322 -19.42 10.62 5.69
CA ALA A 322 -18.72 10.46 6.96
C ALA A 322 -19.69 10.57 8.14
N VAL A 323 -20.69 11.46 8.05
CA VAL A 323 -21.76 11.59 9.06
C VAL A 323 -22.60 10.31 9.11
N LEU A 324 -23.01 9.80 7.95
CA LEU A 324 -23.76 8.55 7.85
C LEU A 324 -22.95 7.33 8.33
N ALA A 325 -21.66 7.29 8.02
CA ALA A 325 -20.78 6.24 8.54
C ALA A 325 -20.67 6.29 10.06
N ALA A 326 -20.69 7.49 10.67
CA ALA A 326 -20.69 7.64 12.12
C ALA A 326 -22.01 7.14 12.74
N ARG A 327 -23.15 7.49 12.15
CA ARG A 327 -24.48 6.98 12.60
C ARG A 327 -24.55 5.46 12.47
N ALA A 328 -24.13 4.91 11.33
CA ALA A 328 -24.08 3.47 11.10
C ALA A 328 -23.19 2.75 12.13
N TRP A 329 -22.02 3.32 12.45
CA TRP A 329 -21.12 2.76 13.45
C TRP A 329 -21.76 2.67 14.83
N LEU A 330 -22.49 3.71 15.26
CA LEU A 330 -23.18 3.75 16.56
C LEU A 330 -24.26 2.69 16.70
N VAL A 331 -24.95 2.34 15.61
CA VAL A 331 -25.96 1.27 15.62
C VAL A 331 -25.39 -0.10 15.23
N GLY A 332 -24.09 -0.19 14.98
CA GLY A 332 -23.43 -1.44 14.59
C GLY A 332 -23.76 -1.92 13.19
N ALA A 333 -24.28 -1.03 12.31
CA ALA A 333 -24.62 -1.40 10.94
C ALA A 333 -23.34 -1.48 10.06
N PRO A 334 -23.03 -2.64 9.46
CA PRO A 334 -21.84 -2.80 8.62
C PRO A 334 -21.95 -2.06 7.28
N LEU A 335 -23.19 -1.90 6.78
CA LEU A 335 -23.55 -1.19 5.55
C LEU A 335 -24.85 -0.43 5.76
N VAL A 336 -25.04 0.64 4.99
CA VAL A 336 -26.30 1.42 4.93
C VAL A 336 -26.63 1.68 3.47
N ARG A 337 -27.88 1.43 3.06
CA ARG A 337 -28.35 1.71 1.70
C ARG A 337 -28.55 3.21 1.50
N ARG A 338 -28.08 3.74 0.37
CA ARG A 338 -28.39 5.10 -0.11
C ARG A 338 -29.67 5.16 -0.93
N VAL A 339 -30.08 4.01 -1.45
CA VAL A 339 -31.23 3.86 -2.36
C VAL A 339 -32.29 2.99 -1.70
N GLU A 340 -33.54 3.24 -2.02
CA GLU A 340 -34.67 2.46 -1.51
C GLU A 340 -34.56 0.99 -1.97
N HIS A 341 -34.23 0.80 -3.26
CA HIS A 341 -34.00 -0.52 -3.85
C HIS A 341 -32.61 -0.60 -4.47
N VAL A 342 -31.85 -1.58 -4.01
CA VAL A 342 -30.50 -1.86 -4.54
C VAL A 342 -30.64 -2.56 -5.90
N THR A 343 -29.85 -2.11 -6.87
CA THR A 343 -29.85 -2.67 -8.21
C THR A 343 -28.43 -2.98 -8.67
N VAL A 344 -28.30 -4.07 -9.43
CA VAL A 344 -27.05 -4.46 -10.08
C VAL A 344 -27.35 -4.94 -11.50
N PRO A 345 -26.56 -4.55 -12.50
CA PRO A 345 -26.73 -5.08 -13.85
C PRO A 345 -26.69 -6.62 -13.85
N ARG A 346 -27.64 -7.26 -14.53
CA ARG A 346 -27.76 -8.71 -14.66
C ARG A 346 -27.81 -9.12 -16.14
N ALA A 347 -27.44 -10.36 -16.40
CA ALA A 347 -27.48 -10.95 -17.74
C ALA A 347 -27.89 -12.44 -17.68
N ASP A 348 -28.25 -13.02 -18.83
CA ASP A 348 -28.54 -14.46 -18.94
C ASP A 348 -27.28 -15.32 -18.77
N ILE A 349 -26.16 -14.81 -19.30
CA ILE A 349 -24.81 -15.38 -19.15
C ILE A 349 -23.95 -14.36 -18.40
N GLU A 350 -23.49 -14.77 -17.23
CA GLU A 350 -22.70 -13.93 -16.31
C GLU A 350 -21.32 -14.55 -16.10
N VAL A 351 -20.27 -13.72 -16.15
CA VAL A 351 -18.89 -14.16 -15.88
C VAL A 351 -18.27 -13.27 -14.81
N ASP A 352 -17.99 -13.83 -13.63
CA ASP A 352 -17.23 -13.13 -12.61
C ASP A 352 -15.74 -13.36 -12.85
N VAL A 353 -14.94 -12.28 -12.91
CA VAL A 353 -13.51 -12.30 -13.24
C VAL A 353 -12.71 -11.73 -12.08
N ASP A 354 -11.65 -12.43 -11.71
CA ASP A 354 -10.63 -11.97 -10.78
C ASP A 354 -9.24 -12.37 -11.27
N LEU A 355 -8.21 -11.57 -10.96
CA LEU A 355 -6.85 -11.85 -11.36
C LEU A 355 -5.87 -11.83 -10.19
N GLU A 356 -4.83 -12.66 -10.33
CA GLU A 356 -3.69 -12.65 -9.43
C GLU A 356 -2.42 -12.21 -10.13
N SER A 357 -1.68 -11.30 -9.50
CA SER A 357 -0.44 -10.76 -10.05
C SER A 357 0.69 -10.82 -9.03
N PHE A 358 1.93 -10.88 -9.54
CA PHE A 358 3.11 -10.85 -8.70
C PHE A 358 3.86 -9.54 -8.90
N GLN A 359 3.68 -8.61 -7.99
CA GLN A 359 4.29 -7.27 -8.01
C GLN A 359 4.02 -6.53 -9.36
N GLU A 360 5.08 -6.04 -10.01
CA GLU A 360 5.02 -5.46 -11.37
C GLU A 360 5.53 -6.46 -12.43
N HIS A 361 5.78 -7.72 -12.04
CA HIS A 361 6.36 -8.74 -12.92
C HIS A 361 5.35 -9.27 -13.94
N GLY A 362 4.08 -9.44 -13.55
CA GLY A 362 3.04 -9.92 -14.44
C GLY A 362 1.80 -10.43 -13.70
N ALA A 363 0.77 -10.81 -14.48
CA ALA A 363 -0.42 -11.51 -14.01
C ALA A 363 -0.24 -13.01 -14.23
N TYR A 364 -0.21 -13.80 -13.16
CA TYR A 364 0.02 -15.24 -13.28
C TYR A 364 -1.25 -16.07 -13.39
N LEU A 365 -2.40 -15.52 -12.97
CA LEU A 365 -3.68 -16.21 -12.99
C LEU A 365 -4.81 -15.26 -13.39
N TRP A 366 -5.62 -15.68 -14.35
CA TRP A 366 -6.90 -15.11 -14.70
C TRP A 366 -7.98 -16.12 -14.34
N GLY A 367 -8.74 -15.87 -13.28
CA GLY A 367 -9.86 -16.70 -12.86
C GLY A 367 -11.17 -16.18 -13.42
N ALA A 368 -12.03 -17.07 -13.89
CA ALA A 368 -13.34 -16.73 -14.40
C ALA A 368 -14.39 -17.74 -13.94
N LEU A 369 -15.49 -17.25 -13.38
CA LEU A 369 -16.64 -18.07 -12.99
C LEU A 369 -17.78 -17.84 -13.97
N LEU A 370 -18.06 -18.81 -14.82
CA LEU A 370 -19.17 -18.78 -15.78
C LEU A 370 -20.47 -19.23 -15.12
N ASN A 371 -21.51 -18.41 -15.23
CA ASN A 371 -22.84 -18.72 -14.74
C ASN A 371 -23.84 -18.64 -15.92
N ASP A 372 -24.54 -19.73 -16.25
CA ASP A 372 -25.74 -19.70 -17.09
C ASP A 372 -26.96 -19.71 -16.16
N ILE A 373 -27.63 -18.54 -16.09
CA ILE A 373 -28.72 -18.32 -15.13
C ILE A 373 -29.90 -19.23 -15.43
N ALA A 374 -30.24 -19.41 -16.70
CA ALA A 374 -31.36 -20.26 -17.10
C ALA A 374 -31.10 -21.75 -16.87
N ALA A 375 -29.86 -22.21 -17.09
CA ALA A 375 -29.45 -23.59 -16.84
C ALA A 375 -29.18 -23.87 -15.33
N GLY A 376 -28.98 -22.84 -14.53
CA GLY A 376 -28.58 -22.96 -13.12
C GLY A 376 -27.20 -23.57 -12.93
N THR A 377 -26.30 -23.43 -13.92
CA THR A 377 -24.95 -23.99 -13.88
C THR A 377 -23.92 -22.91 -13.55
N SER A 378 -22.88 -23.33 -12.83
CA SER A 378 -21.72 -22.47 -12.49
C SER A 378 -20.45 -23.29 -12.64
N GLU A 379 -19.44 -22.74 -13.34
CA GLU A 379 -18.18 -23.44 -13.61
C GLU A 379 -17.01 -22.45 -13.52
N TYR A 380 -16.00 -22.80 -12.71
CA TYR A 380 -14.77 -22.02 -12.58
C TYR A 380 -13.72 -22.42 -13.60
N HIS A 381 -13.12 -21.44 -14.27
CA HIS A 381 -12.11 -21.59 -15.33
C HIS A 381 -10.85 -20.81 -14.98
N PRO A 382 -9.78 -21.45 -14.47
CA PRO A 382 -8.49 -20.82 -14.25
C PRO A 382 -7.63 -20.84 -15.52
N PHE A 383 -7.03 -19.70 -15.87
CA PHE A 383 -6.02 -19.56 -16.91
C PHE A 383 -4.72 -19.10 -16.25
N VAL A 384 -3.79 -20.02 -16.03
CA VAL A 384 -2.65 -19.82 -15.14
C VAL A 384 -1.34 -20.14 -15.84
N THR A 385 -0.29 -19.40 -15.46
CA THR A 385 1.10 -19.77 -15.70
C THR A 385 1.78 -20.12 -14.39
N TRP A 386 2.48 -21.25 -14.37
CA TRP A 386 3.32 -21.68 -13.24
C TRP A 386 4.82 -21.51 -13.54
N ASP A 387 5.16 -20.89 -14.67
CA ASP A 387 6.53 -20.44 -14.92
C ASP A 387 6.81 -19.20 -14.10
N PRO A 388 7.98 -19.11 -13.43
CA PRO A 388 8.33 -17.94 -12.64
C PRO A 388 8.28 -16.64 -13.44
N LEU A 389 7.54 -15.64 -12.97
CA LEU A 389 7.42 -14.33 -13.62
C LEU A 389 8.72 -13.50 -13.44
N PRO A 390 9.14 -12.69 -14.44
CA PRO A 390 8.48 -12.50 -15.71
C PRO A 390 8.74 -13.66 -16.69
N THR A 391 7.72 -14.11 -17.41
CA THR A 391 7.81 -15.21 -18.37
C THR A 391 6.99 -14.92 -19.63
N LEU A 392 7.36 -15.51 -20.76
CA LEU A 392 6.57 -15.44 -21.98
C LEU A 392 5.30 -16.32 -21.88
N ASP A 393 5.28 -17.33 -21.01
CA ASP A 393 4.09 -18.17 -20.79
C ASP A 393 2.89 -17.40 -20.23
N GLU A 394 3.12 -16.23 -19.63
CA GLU A 394 2.04 -15.27 -19.27
C GLU A 394 1.21 -14.87 -20.51
N ALA A 395 1.85 -14.68 -21.68
CA ALA A 395 1.14 -14.37 -22.92
C ALA A 395 0.15 -15.49 -23.33
N ARG A 396 0.54 -16.75 -23.15
CA ARG A 396 -0.32 -17.92 -23.43
C ARG A 396 -1.55 -17.93 -22.50
N SER A 397 -1.36 -17.81 -21.18
CA SER A 397 -2.47 -17.83 -20.22
C SER A 397 -3.43 -16.67 -20.44
N PHE A 398 -2.91 -15.47 -20.73
CA PHE A 398 -3.71 -14.29 -21.07
C PHE A 398 -4.50 -14.47 -22.37
N ALA A 399 -3.85 -14.97 -23.45
CA ALA A 399 -4.51 -15.22 -24.72
C ALA A 399 -5.62 -16.28 -24.61
N GLN A 400 -5.40 -17.33 -23.81
CA GLN A 400 -6.40 -18.36 -23.54
C GLN A 400 -7.62 -17.81 -22.79
N PHE A 401 -7.40 -17.01 -21.74
CA PHE A 401 -8.45 -16.32 -21.00
C PHE A 401 -9.27 -15.43 -21.94
N TRP A 402 -8.62 -14.55 -22.68
CA TRP A 402 -9.30 -13.62 -23.58
C TRP A 402 -10.11 -14.33 -24.66
N ALA A 403 -9.51 -15.31 -25.33
CA ALA A 403 -10.19 -16.10 -26.34
C ALA A 403 -11.40 -16.86 -25.78
N TRP A 404 -11.29 -17.37 -24.56
CA TRP A 404 -12.40 -18.05 -23.89
C TRP A 404 -13.52 -17.05 -23.56
N LEU A 405 -13.22 -15.91 -22.94
CA LEU A 405 -14.20 -14.89 -22.59
C LEU A 405 -14.96 -14.39 -23.82
N MET A 406 -14.25 -14.11 -24.90
CA MET A 406 -14.87 -13.65 -26.17
C MET A 406 -15.70 -14.75 -26.85
N ARG A 407 -15.34 -16.02 -26.71
CA ARG A 407 -16.18 -17.14 -27.20
C ARG A 407 -17.46 -17.27 -26.40
N VAL A 408 -17.41 -17.18 -25.07
CA VAL A 408 -18.60 -17.20 -24.20
C VAL A 408 -19.55 -16.05 -24.57
N ARG A 409 -19.01 -14.85 -24.69
CA ARG A 409 -19.77 -13.67 -25.13
C ARG A 409 -20.42 -13.88 -26.51
N ALA A 410 -19.67 -14.33 -27.49
CA ALA A 410 -20.18 -14.59 -28.84
C ALA A 410 -21.26 -15.66 -28.85
N ALA A 411 -21.09 -16.74 -28.08
CA ALA A 411 -22.07 -17.81 -27.98
C ALA A 411 -23.38 -17.31 -27.33
N ALA A 412 -23.33 -16.46 -26.33
CA ALA A 412 -24.50 -15.83 -25.73
C ALA A 412 -25.27 -15.01 -26.77
N ILE A 413 -24.57 -14.14 -27.51
CA ILE A 413 -25.18 -13.30 -28.55
C ILE A 413 -25.84 -14.15 -29.65
N VAL A 414 -25.18 -15.21 -30.13
CA VAL A 414 -25.74 -16.14 -31.15
C VAL A 414 -27.00 -16.84 -30.66
N GLN A 415 -27.10 -17.10 -29.35
CA GLN A 415 -28.29 -17.68 -28.73
C GLN A 415 -29.37 -16.67 -28.36
N GLY A 416 -29.16 -15.38 -28.69
CA GLY A 416 -30.08 -14.31 -28.31
C GLY A 416 -30.14 -14.02 -26.80
N LYS A 417 -29.10 -14.45 -26.07
CA LYS A 417 -28.93 -14.21 -24.63
C LYS A 417 -28.14 -12.93 -24.37
N THR A 418 -28.43 -12.26 -23.28
CA THR A 418 -27.62 -11.16 -22.77
C THR A 418 -26.33 -11.70 -22.11
N PHE A 419 -25.27 -10.87 -22.12
CA PHE A 419 -23.97 -11.21 -21.54
C PHE A 419 -23.50 -10.05 -20.64
N ALA A 420 -22.90 -10.38 -19.49
CA ALA A 420 -22.14 -9.43 -18.68
C ALA A 420 -20.95 -10.12 -18.01
N ALA A 421 -19.85 -9.39 -17.90
CA ALA A 421 -18.69 -9.79 -17.12
C ALA A 421 -18.50 -8.78 -15.97
N TYR A 422 -18.14 -9.28 -14.81
CA TYR A 422 -18.04 -8.53 -13.55
C TYR A 422 -16.66 -8.66 -12.97
N CYS A 423 -16.16 -7.58 -12.38
CA CYS A 423 -14.98 -7.59 -11.54
C CYS A 423 -15.24 -6.82 -10.24
N TYR A 424 -14.40 -7.05 -9.24
CA TYR A 424 -14.44 -6.26 -8.02
C TYR A 424 -13.29 -5.25 -8.01
N SER A 425 -13.59 -3.99 -8.45
CA SER A 425 -12.63 -2.89 -8.63
C SER A 425 -11.79 -2.99 -9.91
N ARG A 426 -12.28 -2.39 -10.98
CA ARG A 426 -11.65 -2.35 -12.31
C ARG A 426 -10.19 -1.88 -12.33
N ALA A 427 -9.71 -1.24 -11.26
CA ALA A 427 -8.38 -0.61 -11.25
C ALA A 427 -7.23 -1.61 -11.50
N ALA A 428 -7.34 -2.84 -10.97
CA ALA A 428 -6.34 -3.89 -11.16
C ALA A 428 -6.58 -4.62 -12.50
N GLU A 429 -7.80 -5.04 -12.75
CA GLU A 429 -8.16 -5.81 -13.94
C GLU A 429 -7.93 -5.02 -15.23
N ASP A 430 -8.41 -3.78 -15.31
CA ASP A 430 -8.18 -2.91 -16.48
C ASP A 430 -6.70 -2.65 -16.69
N LYS A 431 -5.92 -2.42 -15.61
CA LYS A 431 -4.47 -2.23 -15.70
C LYS A 431 -3.80 -3.44 -16.33
N TRP A 432 -4.05 -4.65 -15.77
CA TRP A 432 -3.36 -5.84 -16.23
C TRP A 432 -3.85 -6.32 -17.60
N LEU A 433 -5.14 -6.17 -17.94
CA LEU A 433 -5.63 -6.38 -19.31
C LEU A 433 -4.87 -5.53 -20.33
N LEU A 434 -4.70 -4.23 -20.03
CA LEU A 434 -4.00 -3.30 -20.92
C LEU A 434 -2.48 -3.52 -20.93
N ASP A 435 -1.88 -3.79 -19.77
CA ASP A 435 -0.42 -3.96 -19.65
C ASP A 435 0.04 -5.27 -20.28
N SER A 436 -0.72 -6.37 -20.13
CA SER A 436 -0.45 -7.64 -20.81
C SER A 436 -0.61 -7.51 -22.32
N ALA A 437 -1.65 -6.81 -22.80
CA ALA A 437 -1.82 -6.56 -24.25
C ALA A 437 -0.66 -5.74 -24.86
N ARG A 438 -0.10 -4.78 -24.11
CA ARG A 438 1.06 -3.99 -24.54
C ARG A 438 2.36 -4.79 -24.47
N ARG A 439 2.54 -5.56 -23.40
CA ARG A 439 3.76 -6.36 -23.16
C ARG A 439 3.95 -7.45 -24.20
N PHE A 440 2.88 -8.09 -24.59
CA PHE A 440 2.88 -9.26 -25.47
C PHE A 440 2.33 -8.97 -26.87
N VAL A 441 2.50 -7.73 -27.33
CA VAL A 441 2.08 -7.34 -28.68
C VAL A 441 2.73 -8.26 -29.73
N GLY A 442 1.89 -8.88 -30.58
CA GLY A 442 2.34 -9.77 -31.63
C GLY A 442 2.40 -11.26 -31.25
N GLU A 443 2.25 -11.60 -29.98
CA GLU A 443 2.16 -12.99 -29.56
C GLU A 443 0.83 -13.63 -30.03
N PRO A 444 0.82 -14.91 -30.38
CA PRO A 444 -0.36 -15.59 -30.92
C PRO A 444 -1.56 -15.53 -29.93
N GLY A 445 -2.68 -15.00 -30.41
CA GLY A 445 -3.95 -14.95 -29.68
C GLY A 445 -4.03 -13.82 -28.64
N VAL A 446 -2.98 -13.05 -28.43
CA VAL A 446 -3.01 -11.87 -27.55
C VAL A 446 -3.83 -10.76 -28.21
N PRO A 447 -4.84 -10.19 -27.51
CA PRO A 447 -5.67 -9.12 -28.04
C PRO A 447 -4.90 -7.82 -28.24
N THR A 448 -5.37 -6.98 -29.16
CA THR A 448 -4.86 -5.63 -29.28
C THR A 448 -5.37 -4.74 -28.14
N VAL A 449 -4.64 -3.66 -27.87
CA VAL A 449 -5.04 -2.66 -26.85
C VAL A 449 -6.42 -2.05 -27.18
N GLU A 450 -6.74 -1.91 -28.47
CA GLU A 450 -8.03 -1.40 -28.96
C GLU A 450 -9.17 -2.38 -28.64
N GLN A 451 -8.95 -3.68 -28.82
CA GLN A 451 -9.93 -4.72 -28.46
C GLN A 451 -10.21 -4.71 -26.95
N ILE A 452 -9.16 -4.62 -26.12
CA ILE A 452 -9.32 -4.49 -24.66
C ILE A 452 -10.09 -3.22 -24.31
N ARG A 453 -9.69 -2.06 -24.84
CA ARG A 453 -10.39 -0.79 -24.59
C ARG A 453 -11.86 -0.82 -25.00
N GLY A 454 -12.16 -1.44 -26.15
CA GLY A 454 -13.53 -1.62 -26.60
C GLY A 454 -14.38 -2.44 -25.62
N PHE A 455 -13.82 -3.50 -25.07
CA PHE A 455 -14.51 -4.35 -24.09
C PHE A 455 -14.66 -3.67 -22.73
N ILE A 456 -13.58 -3.17 -22.13
CA ILE A 456 -13.63 -2.53 -20.80
C ILE A 456 -14.42 -1.20 -20.82
N GLY A 457 -14.60 -0.56 -21.98
CA GLY A 457 -15.44 0.61 -22.18
C GLY A 457 -16.92 0.28 -22.47
N SER A 458 -17.28 -1.01 -22.61
CA SER A 458 -18.64 -1.42 -22.87
C SER A 458 -19.48 -1.56 -21.60
N PRO A 459 -20.83 -1.51 -21.68
CA PRO A 459 -21.70 -1.75 -20.54
C PRO A 459 -21.68 -3.22 -20.07
N GLU A 460 -21.08 -4.13 -20.84
CA GLU A 460 -20.95 -5.54 -20.49
C GLU A 460 -19.83 -5.80 -19.48
N TRP A 461 -18.92 -4.83 -19.23
CA TRP A 461 -17.87 -4.91 -18.20
C TRP A 461 -18.28 -4.08 -16.99
N VAL A 462 -18.73 -4.75 -15.93
CA VAL A 462 -19.36 -4.16 -14.76
C VAL A 462 -18.41 -4.14 -13.58
N ASP A 463 -18.19 -2.96 -13.00
CA ASP A 463 -17.44 -2.76 -11.76
C ASP A 463 -18.36 -2.88 -10.54
N ILE A 464 -18.32 -3.99 -9.83
CA ILE A 464 -19.13 -4.22 -8.63
C ILE A 464 -18.70 -3.29 -7.48
N TYR A 465 -17.42 -2.92 -7.38
CA TYR A 465 -16.96 -1.92 -6.42
C TYR A 465 -17.64 -0.55 -6.64
N GLN A 466 -17.81 -0.15 -7.89
CA GLN A 466 -18.53 1.09 -8.22
C GLN A 466 -20.01 0.97 -7.86
N VAL A 467 -20.67 -0.14 -8.20
CA VAL A 467 -22.07 -0.40 -7.83
C VAL A 467 -22.28 -0.32 -6.31
N VAL A 468 -21.36 -0.92 -5.53
CA VAL A 468 -21.37 -0.81 -4.05
C VAL A 468 -21.15 0.64 -3.61
N SER A 469 -20.20 1.35 -4.25
CA SER A 469 -19.87 2.73 -3.88
C SER A 469 -21.04 3.70 -4.08
N ASP A 470 -21.81 3.51 -5.13
CA ASP A 470 -22.93 4.38 -5.49
C ASP A 470 -24.16 4.13 -4.60
N GLN A 471 -24.35 2.91 -4.15
CA GLN A 471 -25.59 2.51 -3.49
C GLN A 471 -25.47 2.26 -1.97
N PHE A 472 -24.23 2.21 -1.44
CA PHE A 472 -24.03 2.00 -0.01
C PHE A 472 -23.07 3.00 0.63
N VAL A 473 -23.29 3.29 1.91
CA VAL A 473 -22.30 3.81 2.85
C VAL A 473 -21.65 2.61 3.53
N CYS A 474 -20.31 2.56 3.53
CA CYS A 474 -19.53 1.44 4.02
C CYS A 474 -18.59 1.89 5.16
N PRO A 475 -19.03 1.93 6.42
CA PRO A 475 -18.24 2.42 7.55
C PRO A 475 -16.90 1.69 7.72
N ASN A 476 -16.88 0.39 7.43
CA ASN A 476 -15.69 -0.47 7.58
C ASN A 476 -14.81 -0.54 6.32
N GLY A 477 -15.12 0.27 5.29
CA GLY A 477 -14.46 0.27 3.99
C GLY A 477 -15.12 -0.64 2.97
N LYS A 478 -14.75 -0.48 1.70
CA LYS A 478 -15.42 -1.04 0.51
C LYS A 478 -14.70 -2.26 -0.09
N GLY A 479 -13.66 -2.81 0.55
CA GLY A 479 -12.96 -3.98 0.01
C GLY A 479 -13.84 -5.23 0.02
N LEU A 480 -13.70 -6.11 -0.99
CA LEU A 480 -14.51 -7.33 -1.14
C LEU A 480 -14.59 -8.14 0.17
N LYS A 481 -13.47 -8.33 0.85
CA LYS A 481 -13.38 -9.05 2.15
C LYS A 481 -14.04 -8.34 3.33
N LYS A 482 -14.53 -7.12 3.14
CA LYS A 482 -15.36 -6.38 4.13
C LYS A 482 -16.84 -6.44 3.78
N ILE A 483 -17.16 -6.47 2.50
CA ILE A 483 -18.54 -6.40 2.02
C ILE A 483 -19.17 -7.78 1.82
N ALA A 484 -18.46 -8.72 1.20
CA ALA A 484 -19.01 -10.06 0.93
C ALA A 484 -19.46 -10.84 2.18
N PRO A 485 -18.83 -10.70 3.36
CA PRO A 485 -19.37 -11.30 4.58
C PRO A 485 -20.77 -10.81 4.98
N VAL A 486 -21.14 -9.55 4.63
CA VAL A 486 -22.50 -9.04 4.86
C VAL A 486 -23.52 -9.74 3.95
N ALA A 487 -23.08 -10.17 2.76
CA ALA A 487 -23.85 -11.02 1.86
C ALA A 487 -23.82 -12.52 2.24
N GLY A 488 -23.21 -12.88 3.38
CA GLY A 488 -23.14 -14.25 3.89
C GLY A 488 -21.99 -15.09 3.31
N PHE A 489 -21.04 -14.50 2.58
CA PHE A 489 -19.90 -15.21 2.00
C PHE A 489 -18.71 -15.28 2.96
N GLY A 490 -18.04 -16.44 3.00
CA GLY A 490 -16.80 -16.66 3.76
C GLY A 490 -15.77 -17.41 2.93
N TRP A 491 -14.51 -16.98 3.00
CA TRP A 491 -13.40 -17.67 2.34
C TRP A 491 -13.05 -18.98 3.01
N ARG A 492 -12.66 -19.99 2.23
CA ARG A 492 -12.17 -21.29 2.73
C ARG A 492 -10.90 -21.14 3.55
N ASP A 493 -10.00 -20.23 3.13
CA ASP A 493 -8.73 -19.98 3.78
C ASP A 493 -8.81 -18.72 4.66
N ALA A 494 -8.56 -18.87 5.97
CA ALA A 494 -8.58 -17.77 6.92
C ALA A 494 -7.44 -16.74 6.70
N GLU A 495 -6.33 -17.16 6.05
CA GLU A 495 -5.19 -16.29 5.71
C GLU A 495 -5.36 -15.63 4.32
N ALA A 496 -6.48 -15.87 3.63
CA ALA A 496 -6.75 -15.38 2.29
C ALA A 496 -6.51 -13.86 2.18
N GLY A 497 -5.62 -13.45 1.28
CA GLY A 497 -5.27 -12.06 1.03
C GLY A 497 -4.29 -11.89 -0.10
N GLY A 498 -4.35 -10.77 -0.85
CA GLY A 498 -3.47 -10.52 -1.98
C GLY A 498 -1.97 -10.49 -1.64
N GLU A 499 -1.58 -10.15 -0.39
CA GLU A 499 -0.19 -10.26 0.05
C GLU A 499 0.20 -11.71 0.35
N ALA A 500 -0.73 -12.51 0.87
CA ALA A 500 -0.52 -13.93 1.11
C ALA A 500 -0.42 -14.70 -0.21
N SER A 501 -1.29 -14.41 -1.20
CA SER A 501 -1.24 -15.06 -2.52
C SER A 501 0.11 -14.85 -3.22
N MET A 502 0.74 -13.68 -3.07
CA MET A 502 2.09 -13.44 -3.58
C MET A 502 3.17 -14.29 -2.89
N ALA A 503 3.03 -14.57 -1.58
CA ALA A 503 3.94 -15.46 -0.88
C ALA A 503 3.76 -16.91 -1.35
N TRP A 504 2.52 -17.38 -1.43
CA TRP A 504 2.18 -18.69 -1.96
C TRP A 504 2.66 -18.90 -3.40
N TYR A 505 2.55 -17.84 -4.24
CA TYR A 505 3.05 -17.90 -5.62
C TYR A 505 4.57 -18.13 -5.68
N ARG A 506 5.37 -17.47 -4.83
CA ARG A 506 6.83 -17.69 -4.76
C ARG A 506 7.16 -19.15 -4.48
N GLU A 507 6.45 -19.74 -3.52
CA GLU A 507 6.62 -21.16 -3.17
C GLU A 507 6.10 -22.08 -4.29
N ALA A 508 4.95 -21.74 -4.87
CA ALA A 508 4.30 -22.49 -5.95
C ALA A 508 5.14 -22.64 -7.22
N VAL A 509 5.98 -21.62 -7.52
CA VAL A 509 6.86 -21.62 -8.71
C VAL A 509 8.32 -21.90 -8.39
N GLY A 510 8.67 -22.04 -7.09
CA GLY A 510 10.03 -22.43 -6.67
C GLY A 510 11.07 -21.34 -6.81
N TYR A 511 10.77 -20.05 -6.54
CA TYR A 511 11.77 -18.99 -6.56
C TYR A 511 12.95 -19.23 -5.60
N GLU A 512 12.75 -19.98 -4.53
CA GLU A 512 13.75 -20.21 -3.48
C GLU A 512 14.07 -21.70 -3.28
N GLY A 513 13.59 -22.59 -4.19
CA GLY A 513 13.80 -24.04 -4.08
C GLY A 513 12.93 -24.82 -5.06
N GLU A 514 12.57 -26.05 -4.70
CA GLU A 514 11.63 -26.85 -5.50
C GLU A 514 10.21 -26.26 -5.39
N PRO A 515 9.43 -26.27 -6.49
CA PRO A 515 8.04 -25.80 -6.49
C PRO A 515 7.14 -26.56 -5.52
N ASP A 516 6.42 -25.85 -4.65
CA ASP A 516 5.41 -26.42 -3.79
C ASP A 516 4.04 -26.49 -4.49
N LEU A 517 3.65 -27.68 -4.91
CA LEU A 517 2.40 -27.91 -5.63
C LEU A 517 1.15 -27.70 -4.73
N THR A 518 1.29 -27.76 -3.42
CA THR A 518 0.17 -27.51 -2.50
C THR A 518 -0.25 -26.04 -2.54
N GLN A 519 0.72 -25.14 -2.71
CA GLN A 519 0.43 -23.72 -2.87
C GLN A 519 -0.26 -23.38 -4.19
N ARG A 520 -0.04 -24.19 -5.26
CA ARG A 520 -0.79 -24.04 -6.52
C ARG A 520 -2.28 -24.28 -6.32
N VAL A 521 -2.63 -25.34 -5.58
CA VAL A 521 -4.02 -25.64 -5.25
C VAL A 521 -4.62 -24.51 -4.40
N ARG A 522 -3.89 -24.08 -3.37
CA ARG A 522 -4.30 -23.01 -2.47
C ARG A 522 -4.60 -21.70 -3.20
N ILE A 523 -3.75 -21.32 -4.18
CA ILE A 523 -3.94 -20.12 -5.02
C ILE A 523 -5.21 -20.24 -5.86
N LEU A 524 -5.44 -21.41 -6.48
CA LEU A 524 -6.63 -21.62 -7.32
C LEU A 524 -7.91 -21.58 -6.49
N GLU A 525 -7.92 -22.19 -5.31
CA GLU A 525 -9.05 -22.13 -4.37
C GLU A 525 -9.30 -20.70 -3.88
N TYR A 526 -8.25 -19.94 -3.63
CA TYR A 526 -8.34 -18.54 -3.20
C TYR A 526 -8.97 -17.66 -4.30
N ASN A 527 -8.49 -17.78 -5.54
CA ASN A 527 -9.03 -17.01 -6.67
C ASN A 527 -10.47 -17.44 -7.01
N GLU A 528 -10.79 -18.76 -6.90
CA GLU A 528 -12.16 -19.24 -7.02
C GLU A 528 -13.08 -18.63 -5.96
N ASP A 529 -12.61 -18.51 -4.71
CA ASP A 529 -13.37 -17.84 -3.63
C ASP A 529 -13.61 -16.36 -3.92
N ASP A 530 -12.65 -15.64 -4.52
CA ASP A 530 -12.82 -14.22 -4.84
C ASP A 530 -13.87 -14.00 -5.95
N VAL A 531 -13.93 -14.83 -6.99
CA VAL A 531 -15.00 -14.77 -7.99
C VAL A 531 -16.36 -15.24 -7.43
N LEU A 532 -16.37 -16.24 -6.54
CA LEU A 532 -17.58 -16.66 -5.83
C LEU A 532 -18.10 -15.57 -4.88
N ALA A 533 -17.21 -14.84 -4.21
CA ALA A 533 -17.57 -13.72 -3.35
C ALA A 533 -18.23 -12.58 -4.16
N THR A 534 -17.68 -12.28 -5.35
CA THR A 534 -18.24 -11.28 -6.28
C THR A 534 -19.64 -11.69 -6.75
N ARG A 535 -19.82 -12.95 -7.10
CA ARG A 535 -21.13 -13.51 -7.44
C ARG A 535 -22.11 -13.42 -6.26
N ALA A 536 -21.71 -13.89 -5.07
CA ALA A 536 -22.58 -13.88 -3.89
C ALA A 536 -23.04 -12.46 -3.55
N LEU A 537 -22.13 -11.47 -3.64
CA LEU A 537 -22.45 -10.08 -3.43
C LEU A 537 -23.45 -9.54 -4.48
N ARG A 538 -23.25 -9.88 -5.76
CA ARG A 538 -24.16 -9.50 -6.85
C ARG A 538 -25.56 -10.11 -6.68
N GLU A 539 -25.64 -11.39 -6.31
CA GLU A 539 -26.92 -12.06 -6.01
C GLU A 539 -27.61 -11.43 -4.80
N TRP A 540 -26.87 -11.12 -3.74
CA TRP A 540 -27.40 -10.43 -2.56
C TRP A 540 -27.92 -9.02 -2.90
N MET A 541 -27.22 -8.26 -3.73
CA MET A 541 -27.67 -6.93 -4.19
C MET A 541 -28.91 -7.00 -5.11
N SER A 542 -29.27 -8.17 -5.64
CA SER A 542 -30.44 -8.33 -6.54
C SER A 542 -31.77 -8.49 -5.78
N GLY A 543 -31.82 -8.16 -4.47
CA GLY A 543 -33.05 -8.19 -3.67
C GLY A 543 -32.81 -8.32 -2.17
N PRO A 544 -32.06 -9.32 -1.67
CA PRO A 544 -31.85 -9.51 -0.23
C PRO A 544 -31.26 -8.30 0.50
N ALA A 545 -30.47 -7.47 -0.18
CA ALA A 545 -29.86 -6.26 0.39
C ALA A 545 -30.90 -5.26 0.92
N ASP A 546 -32.05 -5.14 0.29
CA ASP A 546 -33.12 -4.19 0.65
C ASP A 546 -33.66 -4.41 2.07
N VAL A 547 -33.58 -5.64 2.55
CA VAL A 547 -34.09 -6.04 3.88
C VAL A 547 -32.94 -6.23 4.88
N ALA A 548 -31.74 -6.60 4.38
CA ALA A 548 -30.61 -6.99 5.22
C ALA A 548 -29.90 -5.80 5.89
N VAL A 549 -29.95 -4.61 5.28
CA VAL A 549 -29.26 -3.42 5.78
C VAL A 549 -30.20 -2.20 5.84
N PRO A 550 -30.02 -1.29 6.82
CA PRO A 550 -30.89 -0.14 6.98
C PRO A 550 -30.79 0.82 5.79
N PHE A 551 -31.86 1.56 5.54
CA PHE A 551 -31.86 2.68 4.61
C PHE A 551 -31.33 3.95 5.30
N VAL A 552 -30.76 4.85 4.54
CA VAL A 552 -30.11 6.07 5.07
C VAL A 552 -31.06 6.93 5.91
N ASP A 553 -32.34 6.99 5.55
CA ASP A 553 -33.36 7.79 6.27
C ASP A 553 -33.80 7.11 7.59
N ASP A 554 -33.43 5.86 7.83
CA ASP A 554 -33.73 5.13 9.06
C ASP A 554 -32.67 5.36 10.15
N LEU A 555 -31.59 6.10 9.86
CA LEU A 555 -30.47 6.44 10.75
C LEU A 555 -30.56 7.90 11.21
#